data_9dd712addff89415692cf2f629c2a985
#
_entry.id   9dd712addff89415692cf2f629c2a985
#
_cell.length_a   1.000
_cell.length_b   1.000
_cell.length_c   1.000
_cell.angle_alpha   90.00
_cell.angle_beta   90.00
_cell.angle_gamma   90.00
#
_symmetry.space_group_name_H-M   'P 1'
#
loop_
_entity.id
_entity.type
_entity.pdbx_description
1 polymer ?
#
loop_
_entity_poly.entity_id
_entity_poly.type
_entity_poly.pdbx_seq_one_letter_code
_entity_poly.pdbx_strand_id
1 'polypeptide(L)'
;MFNDVSYWKEEVPGTGICKPANTFSSMFNANSSDGQLEIEIAALANAFSETALSESDVFLTLGDFFWSIGSGRCAFAAYKRAKKLAPLPDGVAARLQALQKSPLRNKMFVITGDLSRMERAEALFEIRKRGGLTSDSPVNTMNYLVLGSQEWSEMNGGIASRKVQKAAELQKRGKPVQIISEEEFYSMLDATV
;
A
#
# COMPACT_ATOMS: atom_id res chain seq x y z
N MET A 1 20.01 13.30 11.75
CA MET A 1 19.12 14.07 12.64
C MET A 1 18.13 14.83 11.76
N PHE A 2 17.15 14.10 11.17
CA PHE A 2 16.05 14.66 10.38
C PHE A 2 14.75 14.07 10.90
N ASN A 3 14.29 14.65 12.04
CA ASN A 3 13.04 14.26 12.70
C ASN A 3 11.94 15.31 12.54
N ASP A 4 12.00 16.15 11.52
CA ASP A 4 10.95 17.14 11.29
C ASP A 4 10.19 16.82 10.00
N VAL A 5 9.11 16.05 10.17
CA VAL A 5 8.16 15.67 9.10
C VAL A 5 7.31 16.88 8.65
N SER A 6 7.47 18.05 9.29
CA SER A 6 6.67 19.25 9.03
C SER A 6 6.99 19.93 7.69
N TYR A 7 8.13 19.63 7.10
CA TYR A 7 8.62 20.32 5.88
C TYR A 7 7.90 19.89 4.57
N TRP A 8 7.09 18.83 4.62
CA TRP A 8 6.44 18.26 3.43
C TRP A 8 4.92 18.45 3.39
N LYS A 9 4.41 19.41 4.17
CA LYS A 9 3.00 19.80 4.13
C LYS A 9 2.84 20.93 3.13
N GLU A 10 2.46 20.63 1.88
CA GLU A 10 1.88 21.64 1.00
C GLU A 10 0.50 22.03 1.57
N GLU A 11 0.40 23.23 2.13
CA GLU A 11 -0.87 23.84 2.46
C GLU A 11 -1.57 24.22 1.15
N VAL A 12 -2.77 23.66 0.93
CA VAL A 12 -3.66 24.15 -0.12
C VAL A 12 -4.24 25.50 0.37
N PRO A 13 -3.91 26.63 -0.29
CA PRO A 13 -4.40 27.94 0.14
C PRO A 13 -5.92 27.95 0.28
N GLY A 14 -6.41 28.21 1.47
CA GLY A 14 -7.83 28.53 1.73
C GLY A 14 -8.69 27.41 2.32
N THR A 15 -8.18 26.19 2.59
CA THR A 15 -9.05 25.09 3.07
C THR A 15 -8.67 24.49 4.43
N GLY A 16 -7.50 24.82 5.01
CA GLY A 16 -7.07 24.26 6.31
C GLY A 16 -6.94 22.73 6.36
N ILE A 17 -7.08 22.05 5.22
CA ILE A 17 -7.02 20.59 5.11
C ILE A 17 -5.63 20.21 4.61
N CYS A 18 -4.79 19.72 5.50
CA CYS A 18 -3.59 19.00 5.12
C CYS A 18 -4.00 17.72 4.38
N LYS A 19 -3.90 17.69 3.06
CA LYS A 19 -3.96 16.42 2.33
C LYS A 19 -2.67 15.65 2.65
N PRO A 20 -2.76 14.45 3.26
CA PRO A 20 -1.58 13.61 3.40
C PRO A 20 -1.03 13.33 1.99
N ALA A 21 0.28 13.17 1.91
CA ALA A 21 1.11 13.05 0.71
C ALA A 21 0.62 12.06 -0.36
N ASN A 22 -0.57 12.27 -0.90
CA ASN A 22 -1.09 11.57 -2.07
C ASN A 22 -0.30 11.91 -3.35
N THR A 23 0.48 12.99 -3.32
CA THR A 23 1.23 13.48 -4.49
C THR A 23 2.37 12.54 -4.86
N PHE A 24 3.11 12.01 -3.89
CA PHE A 24 4.18 11.05 -4.19
C PHE A 24 3.65 9.66 -4.57
N SER A 25 2.52 9.24 -3.99
CA SER A 25 1.88 7.97 -4.40
C SER A 25 1.34 8.03 -5.83
N SER A 26 1.04 9.22 -6.36
CA SER A 26 0.61 9.41 -7.75
C SER A 26 1.77 9.48 -8.74
N MET A 27 3.00 9.75 -8.29
CA MET A 27 4.20 9.71 -9.15
C MET A 27 4.55 8.28 -9.57
N PHE A 28 4.18 7.28 -8.78
CA PHE A 28 4.38 5.88 -9.11
C PHE A 28 3.02 5.27 -9.46
N ASN A 29 2.89 4.79 -10.70
CA ASN A 29 1.64 4.16 -11.13
C ASN A 29 1.34 2.96 -10.22
N ALA A 30 0.19 2.99 -9.55
CA ALA A 30 -0.25 1.92 -8.65
C ALA A 30 -0.30 0.54 -9.34
N ASN A 31 -0.40 0.52 -10.67
CA ASN A 31 -0.43 -0.70 -11.47
C ASN A 31 0.95 -1.11 -12.02
N SER A 32 2.03 -0.34 -11.72
CA SER A 32 3.39 -0.71 -12.14
C SER A 32 3.78 -2.08 -11.58
N SER A 33 4.44 -2.90 -12.40
CA SER A 33 5.05 -4.14 -11.91
C SER A 33 6.20 -3.83 -10.93
N ASP A 34 6.60 -4.80 -10.12
CA ASP A 34 7.73 -4.63 -9.20
C ASP A 34 9.02 -4.26 -9.96
N GLY A 35 9.23 -4.82 -11.16
CA GLY A 35 10.37 -4.47 -12.01
C GLY A 35 10.31 -3.03 -12.51
N GLN A 36 9.14 -2.53 -12.87
CA GLN A 36 8.96 -1.14 -13.27
C GLN A 36 9.22 -0.18 -12.11
N LEU A 37 8.76 -0.51 -10.89
CA LEU A 37 9.05 0.27 -9.70
C LEU A 37 10.56 0.30 -9.37
N GLU A 38 11.29 -0.80 -9.57
CA GLU A 38 12.74 -0.82 -9.40
C GLU A 38 13.43 0.16 -10.36
N ILE A 39 12.97 0.27 -11.60
CA ILE A 39 13.49 1.21 -12.60
C ILE A 39 13.19 2.66 -12.21
N GLU A 40 11.94 2.95 -11.83
CA GLU A 40 11.49 4.28 -11.42
C GLU A 40 12.25 4.77 -10.18
N ILE A 41 12.45 3.90 -9.19
CA ILE A 41 13.21 4.21 -7.97
C ILE A 41 14.69 4.39 -8.28
N ALA A 42 15.27 3.62 -9.20
CA ALA A 42 16.64 3.84 -9.64
C ALA A 42 16.82 5.18 -10.36
N ALA A 43 15.84 5.57 -11.19
CA ALA A 43 15.85 6.89 -11.83
C ALA A 43 15.75 8.03 -10.80
N LEU A 44 14.90 7.87 -9.78
CA LEU A 44 14.81 8.82 -8.68
C LEU A 44 16.12 8.90 -7.89
N ALA A 45 16.77 7.77 -7.59
CA ALA A 45 18.04 7.72 -6.89
C ALA A 45 19.17 8.46 -7.66
N ASN A 46 19.16 8.41 -8.98
CA ASN A 46 20.13 9.12 -9.82
C ASN A 46 20.03 10.66 -9.65
N ALA A 47 18.85 11.19 -9.28
CA ALA A 47 18.70 12.61 -8.98
C ALA A 47 19.49 13.04 -7.71
N PHE A 48 19.88 12.08 -6.88
CA PHE A 48 20.72 12.30 -5.68
C PHE A 48 22.20 11.95 -5.91
N SER A 49 22.64 11.72 -7.15
CA SER A 49 24.01 11.32 -7.48
C SER A 49 25.09 12.34 -7.08
N GLU A 50 24.72 13.61 -6.91
CA GLU A 50 25.63 14.69 -6.47
C GLU A 50 25.75 14.78 -4.94
N THR A 51 25.05 13.92 -4.19
CA THR A 51 25.15 13.88 -2.73
C THR A 51 26.42 13.13 -2.30
N ALA A 52 26.91 13.43 -1.08
CA ALA A 52 28.01 12.70 -0.47
C ALA A 52 27.64 11.29 0.04
N LEU A 53 26.39 10.84 -0.20
CA LEU A 53 25.90 9.55 0.23
C LEU A 53 26.37 8.43 -0.72
N SER A 54 26.63 7.25 -0.17
CA SER A 54 26.83 6.07 -1.02
C SER A 54 25.53 5.70 -1.75
N GLU A 55 25.62 5.02 -2.89
CA GLU A 55 24.43 4.55 -3.63
C GLU A 55 23.52 3.69 -2.73
N SER A 56 24.08 2.86 -1.87
CA SER A 56 23.32 2.07 -0.89
C SER A 56 22.56 2.96 0.08
N ASP A 57 23.20 4.02 0.62
CA ASP A 57 22.55 4.92 1.58
C ASP A 57 21.42 5.72 0.94
N VAL A 58 21.56 6.10 -0.32
CA VAL A 58 20.47 6.73 -1.09
C VAL A 58 19.26 5.81 -1.15
N PHE A 59 19.45 4.52 -1.52
CA PHE A 59 18.33 3.57 -1.56
C PHE A 59 17.76 3.25 -0.19
N LEU A 60 18.58 3.22 0.87
CA LEU A 60 18.07 3.08 2.25
C LEU A 60 17.19 4.27 2.65
N THR A 61 17.67 5.49 2.38
CA THR A 61 16.91 6.72 2.67
C THR A 61 15.58 6.77 1.91
N LEU A 62 15.59 6.43 0.63
CA LEU A 62 14.37 6.34 -0.17
C LEU A 62 13.42 5.26 0.38
N GLY A 63 13.96 4.11 0.77
CA GLY A 63 13.17 3.03 1.36
C GLY A 63 12.49 3.45 2.66
N ASP A 64 13.22 4.10 3.57
CA ASP A 64 12.69 4.61 4.83
C ASP A 64 11.65 5.72 4.59
N PHE A 65 11.87 6.60 3.62
CA PHE A 65 10.89 7.59 3.22
C PHE A 65 9.59 6.93 2.73
N PHE A 66 9.67 5.99 1.76
CA PHE A 66 8.50 5.29 1.25
C PHE A 66 7.77 4.48 2.33
N TRP A 67 8.51 3.89 3.25
CA TRP A 67 7.95 3.19 4.40
C TRP A 67 7.17 4.15 5.31
N SER A 68 7.70 5.32 5.59
CA SER A 68 7.06 6.32 6.46
C SER A 68 5.74 6.85 5.91
N ILE A 69 5.64 6.98 4.57
CA ILE A 69 4.40 7.43 3.89
C ILE A 69 3.46 6.27 3.53
N GLY A 70 3.74 5.05 4.00
CA GLY A 70 2.88 3.89 3.77
C GLY A 70 2.94 3.33 2.34
N SER A 71 4.01 3.60 1.58
CA SER A 71 4.21 3.05 0.23
C SER A 71 5.10 1.80 0.26
N GLY A 72 4.57 0.70 0.79
CA GLY A 72 5.33 -0.54 1.02
C GLY A 72 5.92 -1.14 -0.25
N ARG A 73 5.28 -1.01 -1.41
CA ARG A 73 5.83 -1.51 -2.69
C ARG A 73 7.08 -0.73 -3.11
N CYS A 74 7.05 0.59 -2.99
CA CYS A 74 8.21 1.44 -3.29
C CYS A 74 9.33 1.21 -2.26
N ALA A 75 8.98 1.12 -0.96
CA ALA A 75 9.93 0.77 0.09
C ALA A 75 10.60 -0.59 -0.18
N PHE A 76 9.82 -1.60 -0.56
CA PHE A 76 10.34 -2.91 -0.93
C PHE A 76 11.36 -2.84 -2.08
N ALA A 77 11.04 -2.11 -3.16
CA ALA A 77 11.91 -2.00 -4.32
C ALA A 77 13.22 -1.26 -3.96
N ALA A 78 13.14 -0.19 -3.17
CA ALA A 78 14.31 0.55 -2.69
C ALA A 78 15.20 -0.32 -1.77
N TYR A 79 14.63 -0.95 -0.74
CA TYR A 79 15.39 -1.84 0.16
C TYR A 79 16.00 -3.05 -0.57
N LYS A 80 15.28 -3.62 -1.54
CA LYS A 80 15.80 -4.70 -2.37
C LYS A 80 17.02 -4.25 -3.18
N ARG A 81 17.03 -3.01 -3.67
CA ARG A 81 18.17 -2.43 -4.37
C ARG A 81 19.34 -2.18 -3.43
N ALA A 82 19.09 -1.56 -2.25
CA ALA A 82 20.11 -1.34 -1.23
C ALA A 82 20.79 -2.67 -0.82
N LYS A 83 20.00 -3.73 -0.61
CA LYS A 83 20.50 -5.07 -0.27
C LYS A 83 21.47 -5.66 -1.30
N LYS A 84 21.32 -5.31 -2.59
CA LYS A 84 22.25 -5.77 -3.65
C LYS A 84 23.60 -5.05 -3.58
N LEU A 85 23.64 -3.87 -2.96
CA LEU A 85 24.83 -3.01 -2.92
C LEU A 85 25.61 -3.17 -1.61
N ALA A 86 24.91 -3.35 -0.49
CA ALA A 86 25.52 -3.50 0.83
C ALA A 86 24.64 -4.31 1.79
N PRO A 87 25.17 -4.84 2.90
CA PRO A 87 24.38 -5.43 3.97
C PRO A 87 23.39 -4.42 4.54
N LEU A 88 22.15 -4.86 4.76
CA LEU A 88 21.11 -4.00 5.35
C LEU A 88 21.23 -3.95 6.88
N PRO A 89 20.92 -2.80 7.52
CA PRO A 89 20.66 -2.76 8.94
C PRO A 89 19.56 -3.73 9.36
N ASP A 90 19.67 -4.33 10.56
CA ASP A 90 18.74 -5.39 11.02
C ASP A 90 17.27 -4.98 10.94
N GLY A 91 16.92 -3.76 11.35
CA GLY A 91 15.56 -3.25 11.28
C GLY A 91 15.04 -3.12 9.86
N VAL A 92 15.89 -2.74 8.90
CA VAL A 92 15.53 -2.66 7.47
C VAL A 92 15.42 -4.04 6.84
N ALA A 93 16.32 -4.96 7.22
CA ALA A 93 16.27 -6.35 6.77
C ALA A 93 14.96 -7.02 7.22
N ALA A 94 14.53 -6.79 8.47
CA ALA A 94 13.27 -7.28 8.99
C ALA A 94 12.06 -6.72 8.22
N ARG A 95 12.04 -5.40 7.95
CA ARG A 95 10.98 -4.75 7.15
C ARG A 95 10.91 -5.33 5.72
N LEU A 96 12.06 -5.50 5.07
CA LEU A 96 12.14 -6.10 3.74
C LEU A 96 11.57 -7.53 3.74
N GLN A 97 11.90 -8.33 4.76
CA GLN A 97 11.40 -9.68 4.91
C GLN A 97 9.87 -9.69 5.14
N ALA A 98 9.37 -8.82 6.02
CA ALA A 98 7.93 -8.68 6.27
C ALA A 98 7.18 -8.30 4.98
N LEU A 99 7.67 -7.32 4.22
CA LEU A 99 7.11 -6.94 2.93
C LEU A 99 7.13 -8.09 1.92
N GLN A 100 8.21 -8.88 1.90
CA GLN A 100 8.34 -10.02 0.99
C GLN A 100 7.33 -11.12 1.28
N LYS A 101 7.05 -11.38 2.57
CA LYS A 101 6.15 -12.43 3.04
C LYS A 101 4.70 -11.98 3.16
N SER A 102 4.43 -10.69 3.03
CA SER A 102 3.07 -10.13 3.23
C SER A 102 2.04 -10.78 2.31
N PRO A 103 0.93 -11.32 2.86
CA PRO A 103 -0.17 -11.86 2.08
C PRO A 103 -0.91 -10.79 1.27
N LEU A 104 -0.76 -9.51 1.65
CA LEU A 104 -1.37 -8.39 0.97
C LEU A 104 -0.57 -7.93 -0.24
N ARG A 105 0.70 -8.30 -0.33
CA ARG A 105 1.59 -7.79 -1.36
C ARG A 105 1.07 -8.07 -2.77
N ASN A 106 1.03 -7.02 -3.60
CA ASN A 106 0.54 -7.05 -4.99
C ASN A 106 -0.91 -7.51 -5.14
N LYS A 107 -1.69 -7.50 -4.05
CA LYS A 107 -3.12 -7.77 -4.09
C LYS A 107 -3.91 -6.48 -4.07
N MET A 108 -4.94 -6.42 -4.93
CA MET A 108 -5.84 -5.27 -5.03
C MET A 108 -7.04 -5.47 -4.11
N PHE A 109 -7.21 -4.50 -3.19
CA PHE A 109 -8.30 -4.46 -2.21
C PHE A 109 -9.29 -3.34 -2.54
N VAL A 110 -10.56 -3.65 -2.33
CA VAL A 110 -11.65 -2.68 -2.30
C VAL A 110 -12.37 -2.86 -0.97
N ILE A 111 -12.65 -1.77 -0.26
CA ILE A 111 -13.38 -1.79 1.01
C ILE A 111 -14.77 -1.20 0.79
N THR A 112 -15.78 -1.83 1.37
CA THR A 112 -17.16 -1.34 1.39
C THR A 112 -17.74 -1.47 2.80
N GLY A 113 -18.55 -0.50 3.20
CA GLY A 113 -19.02 -0.37 4.59
C GLY A 113 -17.98 0.21 5.53
N ASP A 114 -18.38 0.39 6.77
CA ASP A 114 -17.53 0.85 7.85
C ASP A 114 -16.90 -0.34 8.56
N LEU A 115 -15.63 -0.20 8.90
CA LEU A 115 -14.87 -1.21 9.64
C LEU A 115 -14.96 -0.93 11.13
N SER A 116 -15.00 -1.98 11.96
CA SER A 116 -15.22 -1.86 13.41
C SER A 116 -13.98 -1.42 14.20
N ARG A 117 -12.76 -1.74 13.72
CA ARG A 117 -11.50 -1.53 14.45
C ARG A 117 -10.71 -0.31 14.00
N MET A 118 -10.97 0.19 12.79
CA MET A 118 -10.19 1.30 12.22
C MET A 118 -10.99 2.06 11.17
N GLU A 119 -10.64 3.31 10.98
CA GLU A 119 -11.19 4.12 9.91
C GLU A 119 -10.76 3.59 8.53
N ARG A 120 -11.60 3.82 7.52
CA ARG A 120 -11.30 3.42 6.14
C ARG A 120 -9.94 3.94 5.65
N ALA A 121 -9.60 5.19 5.97
CA ALA A 121 -8.33 5.79 5.57
C ALA A 121 -7.13 5.05 6.16
N GLU A 122 -7.25 4.63 7.42
CA GLU A 122 -6.24 3.84 8.12
C GLU A 122 -6.11 2.44 7.50
N ALA A 123 -7.23 1.78 7.22
CA ALA A 123 -7.22 0.47 6.56
C ALA A 123 -6.53 0.52 5.19
N LEU A 124 -6.82 1.55 4.39
CA LEU A 124 -6.17 1.75 3.09
C LEU A 124 -4.66 2.02 3.24
N PHE A 125 -4.26 2.77 4.28
CA PHE A 125 -2.86 3.01 4.59
C PHE A 125 -2.15 1.70 4.98
N GLU A 126 -2.75 0.91 5.87
CA GLU A 126 -2.18 -0.37 6.32
C GLU A 126 -2.03 -1.38 5.18
N ILE A 127 -3.01 -1.44 4.26
CA ILE A 127 -2.90 -2.26 3.04
C ILE A 127 -1.68 -1.83 2.23
N ARG A 128 -1.57 -0.53 1.90
CA ARG A 128 -0.48 -0.01 1.07
C ARG A 128 0.88 -0.17 1.74
N LYS A 129 0.97 0.08 3.05
CA LYS A 129 2.19 -0.09 3.83
C LYS A 129 2.72 -1.53 3.78
N ARG A 130 1.82 -2.52 3.71
CA ARG A 130 2.17 -3.94 3.57
C ARG A 130 2.34 -4.39 2.11
N GLY A 131 2.41 -3.46 1.17
CA GLY A 131 2.64 -3.72 -0.25
C GLY A 131 1.40 -4.10 -1.05
N GLY A 132 0.21 -3.96 -0.49
CA GLY A 132 -1.05 -4.11 -1.20
C GLY A 132 -1.39 -2.89 -2.07
N LEU A 133 -2.41 -3.05 -2.89
CA LEU A 133 -2.98 -2.05 -3.77
C LEU A 133 -4.41 -1.75 -3.33
N THR A 134 -4.88 -0.54 -3.56
CA THR A 134 -6.23 -0.13 -3.14
C THR A 134 -6.98 0.54 -4.29
N SER A 135 -8.30 0.34 -4.34
CA SER A 135 -9.20 1.05 -5.25
C SER A 135 -10.51 1.37 -4.52
N ASP A 136 -11.11 2.50 -4.87
CA ASP A 136 -12.40 2.91 -4.29
C ASP A 136 -13.58 2.13 -4.89
N SER A 137 -13.38 1.56 -6.07
CA SER A 137 -14.41 0.83 -6.80
C SER A 137 -13.87 -0.53 -7.28
N PRO A 138 -14.76 -1.54 -7.43
CA PRO A 138 -14.39 -2.82 -8.01
C PRO A 138 -13.84 -2.68 -9.42
N VAL A 139 -12.61 -3.16 -9.61
CA VAL A 139 -11.87 -3.17 -10.89
C VAL A 139 -11.56 -4.60 -11.32
N ASN A 140 -11.27 -4.80 -12.59
CA ASN A 140 -10.99 -6.15 -13.15
C ASN A 140 -9.77 -6.84 -12.53
N THR A 141 -8.88 -6.09 -11.90
CA THR A 141 -7.68 -6.57 -11.21
C THR A 141 -7.90 -6.77 -9.71
N MET A 142 -9.13 -6.56 -9.20
CA MET A 142 -9.46 -6.74 -7.80
C MET A 142 -9.23 -8.19 -7.35
N ASN A 143 -8.58 -8.35 -6.21
CA ASN A 143 -8.40 -9.66 -5.57
C ASN A 143 -9.35 -9.83 -4.38
N TYR A 144 -9.55 -8.76 -3.60
CA TYR A 144 -10.36 -8.80 -2.39
C TYR A 144 -11.37 -7.67 -2.34
N LEU A 145 -12.63 -8.02 -2.03
CA LEU A 145 -13.65 -7.08 -1.58
C LEU A 145 -13.85 -7.31 -0.08
N VAL A 146 -13.43 -6.35 0.74
CA VAL A 146 -13.60 -6.38 2.19
C VAL A 146 -14.93 -5.75 2.55
N LEU A 147 -15.77 -6.47 3.30
CA LEU A 147 -17.05 -5.99 3.80
C LEU A 147 -16.94 -5.66 5.29
N GLY A 148 -17.39 -4.46 5.68
CA GLY A 148 -17.64 -4.14 7.07
C GLY A 148 -18.79 -5.00 7.64
N SER A 149 -18.90 -5.08 8.96
CA SER A 149 -19.84 -5.98 9.66
C SER A 149 -21.28 -5.83 9.21
N GLN A 150 -21.75 -4.60 9.00
CA GLN A 150 -23.13 -4.35 8.55
C GLN A 150 -23.35 -4.92 7.14
N GLU A 151 -22.51 -4.59 6.18
CA GLU A 151 -22.64 -5.06 4.79
C GLU A 151 -22.45 -6.57 4.68
N TRP A 152 -21.62 -7.16 5.54
CA TRP A 152 -21.47 -8.61 5.62
C TRP A 152 -22.79 -9.28 6.05
N SER A 153 -23.45 -8.73 7.08
CA SER A 153 -24.75 -9.22 7.56
C SER A 153 -25.85 -9.05 6.52
N GLU A 154 -25.89 -7.89 5.85
CA GLU A 154 -26.86 -7.60 4.78
C GLU A 154 -26.68 -8.56 3.60
N MET A 155 -25.46 -8.82 3.18
CA MET A 155 -25.14 -9.77 2.11
C MET A 155 -25.61 -11.18 2.46
N ASN A 156 -25.38 -11.65 3.68
CA ASN A 156 -25.82 -12.95 4.15
C ASN A 156 -27.36 -13.02 4.30
N GLY A 157 -28.02 -11.88 4.54
CA GLY A 157 -29.46 -11.72 4.53
C GLY A 157 -30.08 -11.60 3.12
N GLY A 158 -29.28 -11.70 2.07
CA GLY A 158 -29.73 -11.62 0.68
C GLY A 158 -29.75 -10.20 0.09
N ILE A 159 -29.26 -9.19 0.81
CA ILE A 159 -29.17 -7.80 0.36
C ILE A 159 -27.74 -7.54 -0.08
N ALA A 160 -27.52 -7.38 -1.38
CA ALA A 160 -26.18 -7.14 -1.92
C ALA A 160 -26.02 -5.69 -2.40
N SER A 161 -25.02 -4.99 -1.87
CA SER A 161 -24.64 -3.65 -2.36
C SER A 161 -24.13 -3.72 -3.81
N ARG A 162 -24.09 -2.56 -4.49
CA ARG A 162 -23.58 -2.50 -5.88
C ARG A 162 -22.15 -3.04 -6.00
N LYS A 163 -21.31 -2.83 -4.99
CA LYS A 163 -19.92 -3.33 -4.99
C LYS A 163 -19.90 -4.86 -4.86
N VAL A 164 -20.75 -5.43 -4.01
CA VAL A 164 -20.90 -6.89 -3.85
C VAL A 164 -21.40 -7.51 -5.16
N GLN A 165 -22.44 -6.93 -5.77
CA GLN A 165 -22.96 -7.41 -7.07
C GLN A 165 -21.87 -7.40 -8.13
N LYS A 166 -21.07 -6.32 -8.20
CA LYS A 166 -19.96 -6.23 -9.15
C LYS A 166 -18.86 -7.25 -8.90
N ALA A 167 -18.52 -7.51 -7.63
CA ALA A 167 -17.58 -8.56 -7.27
C ALA A 167 -18.08 -9.94 -7.72
N ALA A 168 -19.36 -10.25 -7.47
CA ALA A 168 -19.99 -11.49 -7.91
C ALA A 168 -20.01 -11.64 -9.45
N GLU A 169 -20.22 -10.55 -10.20
CA GLU A 169 -20.09 -10.56 -11.66
C GLU A 169 -18.65 -10.88 -12.11
N LEU A 170 -17.64 -10.32 -11.45
CA LEU A 170 -16.24 -10.62 -11.74
C LEU A 170 -15.91 -12.08 -11.47
N GLN A 171 -16.40 -12.64 -10.35
CA GLN A 171 -16.28 -14.07 -10.04
C GLN A 171 -16.92 -14.95 -11.13
N LYS A 172 -18.15 -14.62 -11.59
CA LYS A 172 -18.82 -15.33 -12.68
C LYS A 172 -18.03 -15.28 -14.00
N ARG A 173 -17.23 -14.23 -14.21
CA ARG A 173 -16.32 -14.09 -15.36
C ARG A 173 -14.97 -14.80 -15.17
N GLY A 174 -14.84 -15.63 -14.12
CA GLY A 174 -13.62 -16.38 -13.82
C GLY A 174 -12.48 -15.55 -13.22
N LYS A 175 -12.75 -14.33 -12.70
CA LYS A 175 -11.73 -13.55 -11.99
C LYS A 175 -11.54 -14.09 -10.58
N PRO A 176 -10.30 -14.16 -10.05
CA PRO A 176 -10.01 -14.71 -8.73
C PRO A 176 -10.34 -13.69 -7.61
N VAL A 177 -11.55 -13.17 -7.60
CA VAL A 177 -12.04 -12.23 -6.61
C VAL A 177 -12.56 -12.98 -5.41
N GLN A 178 -12.14 -12.59 -4.20
CA GLN A 178 -12.67 -13.09 -2.94
C GLN A 178 -13.44 -11.97 -2.24
N ILE A 179 -14.63 -12.29 -1.74
CA ILE A 179 -15.39 -11.41 -0.85
C ILE A 179 -15.09 -11.89 0.56
N ILE A 180 -14.52 -11.04 1.39
CA ILE A 180 -14.06 -11.38 2.74
C ILE A 180 -14.69 -10.47 3.78
N SER A 181 -14.83 -10.99 4.99
CA SER A 181 -15.27 -10.21 6.16
C SER A 181 -14.14 -9.29 6.66
N GLU A 182 -14.49 -8.35 7.53
CA GLU A 182 -13.49 -7.52 8.19
C GLU A 182 -12.59 -8.34 9.14
N GLU A 183 -13.09 -9.43 9.75
CA GLU A 183 -12.30 -10.29 10.62
C GLU A 183 -11.22 -11.04 9.82
N GLU A 184 -11.56 -11.56 8.65
CA GLU A 184 -10.59 -12.18 7.74
C GLU A 184 -9.55 -11.17 7.30
N PHE A 185 -9.98 -9.94 6.99
CA PHE A 185 -9.08 -8.85 6.62
C PHE A 185 -8.11 -8.51 7.76
N TYR A 186 -8.60 -8.37 9.01
CA TYR A 186 -7.73 -8.12 10.18
C TYR A 186 -6.74 -9.26 10.40
N SER A 187 -7.17 -10.51 10.25
CA SER A 187 -6.29 -11.67 10.35
C SER A 187 -5.14 -11.61 9.31
N MET A 188 -5.42 -11.10 8.10
CA MET A 188 -4.37 -10.89 7.08
C MET A 188 -3.41 -9.76 7.47
N LEU A 189 -3.89 -8.69 8.11
CA LEU A 189 -3.03 -7.61 8.62
C LEU A 189 -2.11 -8.12 9.73
N ASP A 190 -2.65 -8.90 10.67
CA ASP A 190 -1.92 -9.42 11.83
C ASP A 190 -0.86 -10.46 11.44
N ALA A 191 -1.10 -11.23 10.38
CA ALA A 191 -0.13 -12.20 9.84
C ALA A 191 1.15 -11.57 9.26
N THR A 192 1.21 -10.23 9.21
CA THR A 192 2.30 -9.48 8.58
C THR A 192 3.22 -8.76 9.59
N VAL A 193 2.98 -8.93 10.87
CA VAL A 193 3.77 -8.30 11.96
C VAL A 193 5.05 -9.08 12.24
#